data_d08aa0814dae468f0f0ab03929c05b92
#
_entry.id   d08aa0814dae468f0f0ab03929c05b92
#
_cell.length_a   1.000
_cell.length_b   1.000
_cell.length_c   1.000
_cell.angle_alpha   90.00
_cell.angle_beta   90.00
_cell.angle_gamma   90.00
#
_symmetry.space_group_name_H-M   'P 1'
#
loop_
_entity.id
_entity.type
_entity.pdbx_description
1 polymer ?
#
loop_
_entity_poly.entity_id
_entity_poly.type
_entity_poly.pdbx_seq_one_letter_code
_entity_poly.pdbx_strand_id
1 'polypeptide(L)'
;THALMAFDFPAAPDWLAEGLASLYEDCRRDSGGRLLGETNWRLPVLQQAIRRRHLPSLGQLMDGETRAADARLWYAHTRYFCLFLQYRNRLGPFYRELRRGRSGSEALARLYPDASPAQIDGEFRAWVLQLR
;
A
#
# COMPACT_ATOMS: atom_id res chain seq x y z
N THR A 1 3.14 6.02 -14.57
CA THR A 1 2.09 5.54 -13.64
C THR A 1 1.14 6.64 -13.20
N HIS A 2 1.64 7.80 -12.75
CA HIS A 2 0.79 8.94 -12.40
C HIS A 2 -0.06 9.39 -13.58
N ALA A 3 0.54 9.48 -14.79
CA ALA A 3 -0.18 9.86 -15.99
C ALA A 3 -1.28 8.86 -16.36
N LEU A 4 -1.00 7.56 -16.23
CA LEU A 4 -1.99 6.52 -16.51
C LEU A 4 -3.14 6.54 -15.49
N MET A 5 -2.83 6.78 -14.21
CA MET A 5 -3.86 6.90 -13.18
C MET A 5 -4.71 8.15 -13.35
N ALA A 6 -4.11 9.27 -13.75
CA ALA A 6 -4.87 10.50 -14.01
C ALA A 6 -5.91 10.30 -15.10
N PHE A 7 -5.64 9.41 -16.05
CA PHE A 7 -6.58 9.06 -17.13
C PHE A 7 -7.61 8.04 -16.68
N ASP A 8 -7.18 6.96 -16.02
CA ASP A 8 -8.03 5.82 -15.65
C ASP A 8 -8.81 6.06 -14.35
N PHE A 9 -8.18 6.74 -13.38
CA PHE A 9 -8.77 7.00 -12.07
C PHE A 9 -8.35 8.37 -11.56
N PRO A 10 -8.91 9.47 -12.15
CA PRO A 10 -8.51 10.83 -11.78
C PRO A 10 -8.82 11.20 -10.32
N ALA A 11 -9.80 10.56 -9.70
CA ALA A 11 -10.17 10.79 -8.31
C ALA A 11 -9.43 9.87 -7.32
N ALA A 12 -8.35 9.20 -7.76
CA ALA A 12 -7.58 8.32 -6.90
C ALA A 12 -7.04 9.07 -5.68
N PRO A 13 -7.14 8.48 -4.48
CA PRO A 13 -6.53 9.10 -3.31
C PRO A 13 -5.01 9.17 -3.43
N ASP A 14 -4.40 10.20 -2.83
CA ASP A 14 -2.95 10.45 -2.94
C ASP A 14 -2.12 9.26 -2.51
N TRP A 15 -2.48 8.58 -1.43
CA TRP A 15 -1.71 7.43 -0.95
C TRP A 15 -1.65 6.31 -1.99
N LEU A 16 -2.75 6.08 -2.71
CA LEU A 16 -2.79 5.05 -3.77
C LEU A 16 -1.94 5.48 -4.97
N ALA A 17 -2.10 6.71 -5.42
CA ALA A 17 -1.35 7.24 -6.56
C ALA A 17 0.16 7.20 -6.30
N GLU A 18 0.60 7.68 -5.14
CA GLU A 18 2.01 7.68 -4.77
C GLU A 18 2.54 6.27 -4.50
N GLY A 19 1.73 5.43 -3.85
CA GLY A 19 2.12 4.04 -3.59
C GLY A 19 2.34 3.26 -4.86
N LEU A 20 1.46 3.38 -5.84
CA LEU A 20 1.61 2.72 -7.14
C LEU A 20 2.77 3.28 -7.94
N ALA A 21 2.96 4.60 -7.97
CA ALA A 21 4.09 5.22 -8.66
C ALA A 21 5.42 4.71 -8.09
N SER A 22 5.54 4.72 -6.76
CA SER A 22 6.74 4.22 -6.09
C SER A 22 6.97 2.74 -6.33
N LEU A 23 5.90 1.95 -6.37
CA LEU A 23 5.98 0.51 -6.60
C LEU A 23 6.60 0.19 -7.97
N TYR A 24 6.19 0.93 -9.00
CA TYR A 24 6.65 0.69 -10.35
C TYR A 24 7.99 1.37 -10.70
N GLU A 25 8.49 2.26 -9.85
CA GLU A 25 9.85 2.80 -9.98
C GLU A 25 10.90 1.71 -9.76
N ASP A 26 10.67 0.84 -8.78
CA ASP A 26 11.55 -0.26 -8.43
C ASP A 26 10.78 -1.59 -8.56
N CYS A 27 10.74 -2.13 -9.77
CA CYS A 27 10.03 -3.36 -10.06
C CYS A 27 10.84 -4.28 -10.96
N ARG A 28 10.47 -5.56 -11.02
CA ARG A 28 11.04 -6.56 -11.91
C ARG A 28 9.94 -7.30 -12.64
N ARG A 29 10.29 -7.99 -13.71
CA ARG A 29 9.36 -8.89 -14.40
C ARG A 29 9.52 -10.30 -13.83
N ASP A 30 8.42 -10.98 -13.60
CA ASP A 30 8.44 -12.40 -13.27
C ASP A 30 8.54 -13.26 -14.55
N SER A 31 8.51 -14.58 -14.41
CA SER A 31 8.59 -15.53 -15.53
C SER A 31 7.43 -15.39 -16.52
N GLY A 32 6.29 -14.87 -16.10
CA GLY A 32 5.14 -14.59 -16.95
C GLY A 32 5.13 -13.20 -17.58
N GLY A 33 6.17 -12.40 -17.37
CA GLY A 33 6.27 -11.02 -17.87
C GLY A 33 5.52 -9.99 -17.04
N ARG A 34 4.96 -10.39 -15.89
CA ARG A 34 4.23 -9.51 -14.97
C ARG A 34 5.22 -8.63 -14.19
N LEU A 35 4.89 -7.35 -14.06
CA LEU A 35 5.68 -6.43 -13.24
C LEU A 35 5.37 -6.63 -11.75
N LEU A 36 6.40 -6.87 -10.95
CA LEU A 36 6.31 -7.03 -9.51
C LEU A 36 7.19 -5.98 -8.84
N GLY A 37 6.64 -5.27 -7.85
CA GLY A 37 7.42 -4.36 -7.02
C GLY A 37 8.46 -5.10 -6.21
N GLU A 38 9.55 -4.41 -5.90
CA GLU A 38 10.65 -4.94 -5.09
C GLU A 38 10.87 -4.10 -3.84
N THR A 39 11.60 -4.65 -2.88
CA THR A 39 12.06 -3.88 -1.72
C THR A 39 13.09 -2.85 -2.18
N ASN A 40 13.14 -1.72 -1.48
CA ASN A 40 14.08 -0.66 -1.81
C ASN A 40 14.58 0.04 -0.53
N TRP A 41 15.28 1.14 -0.72
CA TRP A 41 15.90 1.91 0.36
C TRP A 41 14.90 2.49 1.39
N ARG A 42 13.60 2.48 1.09
CA ARG A 42 12.57 2.96 2.03
C ARG A 42 12.23 1.93 3.12
N LEU A 43 12.63 0.68 2.95
CA LEU A 43 12.28 -0.38 3.89
C LEU A 43 12.77 -0.15 5.32
N PRO A 44 14.03 0.27 5.56
CA PRO A 44 14.51 0.45 6.94
C PRO A 44 13.71 1.46 7.77
N VAL A 45 13.27 2.57 7.18
CA VAL A 45 12.50 3.57 7.91
C VAL A 45 11.14 3.01 8.33
N LEU A 46 10.53 2.21 7.47
CA LEU A 46 9.24 1.57 7.77
C LEU A 46 9.38 0.52 8.87
N GLN A 47 10.37 -0.36 8.75
CA GLN A 47 10.63 -1.39 9.76
C GLN A 47 10.92 -0.78 11.12
N GLN A 48 11.70 0.29 11.15
CA GLN A 48 12.03 0.98 12.40
C GLN A 48 10.79 1.59 13.05
N ALA A 49 9.92 2.21 12.26
CA ALA A 49 8.67 2.77 12.76
C ALA A 49 7.77 1.69 13.36
N ILE A 50 7.72 0.51 12.75
CA ILE A 50 6.96 -0.63 13.29
C ILE A 50 7.55 -1.08 14.63
N ARG A 51 8.87 -1.27 14.70
CA ARG A 51 9.53 -1.70 15.93
C ARG A 51 9.36 -0.71 17.09
N ARG A 52 9.32 0.57 16.78
CA ARG A 52 9.13 1.64 17.77
C ARG A 52 7.66 1.94 18.05
N ARG A 53 6.74 1.24 17.41
CA ARG A 53 5.30 1.45 17.54
C ARG A 53 4.86 2.88 17.18
N HIS A 54 5.50 3.46 16.18
CA HIS A 54 5.20 4.80 15.66
C HIS A 54 4.47 4.77 14.33
N LEU A 55 4.24 3.59 13.74
CA LEU A 55 3.57 3.51 12.45
C LEU A 55 2.07 3.66 12.63
N PRO A 56 1.41 4.61 11.93
CA PRO A 56 -0.04 4.69 11.90
C PRO A 56 -0.68 3.41 11.36
N SER A 57 -1.96 3.21 11.66
CA SER A 57 -2.70 2.08 11.12
C SER A 57 -2.94 2.26 9.61
N LEU A 58 -3.28 1.17 8.93
CA LEU A 58 -3.67 1.24 7.52
C LEU A 58 -4.89 2.14 7.32
N GLY A 59 -5.84 2.12 8.26
CA GLY A 59 -6.99 3.02 8.22
C GLY A 59 -6.58 4.49 8.26
N GLN A 60 -5.67 4.85 9.14
CA GLN A 60 -5.14 6.22 9.23
C GLN A 60 -4.40 6.62 7.96
N LEU A 61 -3.63 5.69 7.37
CA LEU A 61 -2.96 5.92 6.09
C LEU A 61 -3.97 6.25 5.00
N MET A 62 -5.02 5.44 4.87
CA MET A 62 -6.02 5.58 3.84
C MET A 62 -6.91 6.81 4.02
N ASP A 63 -7.07 7.29 5.25
CA ASP A 63 -7.82 8.53 5.54
C ASP A 63 -7.05 9.81 5.17
N GLY A 64 -5.78 9.68 4.80
CA GLY A 64 -4.98 10.80 4.29
C GLY A 64 -4.38 11.74 5.32
N GLU A 65 -4.49 11.42 6.61
CA GLU A 65 -4.11 12.33 7.70
C GLU A 65 -2.63 12.25 8.09
N THR A 66 -1.89 11.22 7.65
CA THR A 66 -0.57 10.92 8.18
C THR A 66 0.59 11.52 7.40
N ARG A 67 0.37 12.01 6.19
CA ARG A 67 1.42 12.57 5.33
C ARG A 67 2.09 13.79 5.95
N ALA A 68 1.29 14.70 6.51
CA ALA A 68 1.78 15.96 7.08
C ALA A 68 2.66 15.75 8.33
N ALA A 69 2.41 14.67 9.07
CA ALA A 69 3.17 14.36 10.28
C ALA A 69 4.60 13.87 9.96
N ASP A 70 4.73 13.01 8.94
CA ASP A 70 6.02 12.47 8.50
C ASP A 70 5.91 11.99 7.05
N ALA A 71 6.27 12.85 6.11
CA ALA A 71 6.18 12.55 4.69
C ALA A 71 7.05 11.36 4.27
N ARG A 72 8.27 11.26 4.82
CA ARG A 72 9.21 10.18 4.49
C ARG A 72 8.64 8.81 4.89
N LEU A 73 8.09 8.73 6.09
CA LEU A 73 7.43 7.52 6.57
C LEU A 73 6.16 7.23 5.76
N TRP A 74 5.40 8.26 5.43
CA TRP A 74 4.19 8.12 4.61
C TRP A 74 4.50 7.50 3.24
N TYR A 75 5.56 7.97 2.55
CA TYR A 75 5.95 7.39 1.25
C TYR A 75 6.32 5.91 1.38
N ALA A 76 7.07 5.56 2.43
CA ALA A 76 7.40 4.16 2.70
C ALA A 76 6.16 3.33 3.00
N HIS A 77 5.25 3.85 3.80
CA HIS A 77 4.02 3.18 4.20
C HIS A 77 3.12 2.90 2.99
N THR A 78 2.90 3.90 2.12
CA THR A 78 2.07 3.73 0.92
C THR A 78 2.66 2.70 -0.04
N ARG A 79 3.98 2.78 -0.28
CA ARG A 79 4.67 1.83 -1.15
C ARG A 79 4.49 0.40 -0.67
N TYR A 80 4.80 0.14 0.58
CA TYR A 80 4.80 -1.23 1.10
C TYR A 80 3.40 -1.78 1.33
N PHE A 81 2.41 -0.93 1.55
CA PHE A 81 1.02 -1.38 1.55
C PHE A 81 0.60 -1.84 0.15
N CYS A 82 0.92 -1.09 -0.90
CA CYS A 82 0.66 -1.53 -2.27
C CYS A 82 1.40 -2.83 -2.60
N LEU A 83 2.65 -2.94 -2.18
CA LEU A 83 3.45 -4.16 -2.37
C LEU A 83 2.84 -5.36 -1.65
N PHE A 84 2.40 -5.18 -0.43
CA PHE A 84 1.70 -6.21 0.35
C PHE A 84 0.48 -6.74 -0.39
N LEU A 85 -0.37 -5.83 -0.88
CA LEU A 85 -1.55 -6.21 -1.66
C LEU A 85 -1.18 -6.92 -2.95
N GLN A 86 -0.09 -6.49 -3.62
CA GLN A 86 0.39 -7.12 -4.85
C GLN A 86 0.85 -8.56 -4.59
N TYR A 87 1.64 -8.79 -3.56
CA TYR A 87 2.12 -10.14 -3.21
C TYR A 87 0.99 -11.08 -2.81
N ARG A 88 -0.14 -10.54 -2.35
CA ARG A 88 -1.32 -11.34 -2.02
C ARG A 88 -2.34 -11.43 -3.16
N ASN A 89 -2.00 -10.93 -4.34
CA ASN A 89 -2.89 -10.87 -5.50
C ASN A 89 -4.19 -10.10 -5.23
N ARG A 90 -4.11 -9.07 -4.39
CA ARG A 90 -5.26 -8.23 -4.00
C ARG A 90 -5.18 -6.80 -4.53
N LEU A 91 -4.03 -6.38 -5.07
CA LEU A 91 -3.86 -4.98 -5.52
C LEU A 91 -4.84 -4.62 -6.63
N GLY A 92 -4.96 -5.44 -7.66
CA GLY A 92 -5.90 -5.20 -8.75
C GLY A 92 -7.36 -5.13 -8.27
N PRO A 93 -7.86 -6.15 -7.56
CA PRO A 93 -9.20 -6.10 -6.97
C PRO A 93 -9.42 -4.90 -6.06
N PHE A 94 -8.44 -4.55 -5.22
CA PHE A 94 -8.52 -3.39 -4.34
C PHE A 94 -8.67 -2.08 -5.12
N TYR A 95 -7.83 -1.89 -6.13
CA TYR A 95 -7.89 -0.76 -7.04
C TYR A 95 -9.29 -0.62 -7.67
N ARG A 96 -9.85 -1.72 -8.15
CA ARG A 96 -11.19 -1.71 -8.77
C ARG A 96 -12.28 -1.32 -7.78
N GLU A 97 -12.19 -1.76 -6.53
CA GLU A 97 -13.16 -1.38 -5.49
C GLU A 97 -13.11 0.11 -5.19
N LEU A 98 -11.90 0.69 -5.09
CA LEU A 98 -11.75 2.13 -4.89
C LEU A 98 -12.28 2.91 -6.09
N ARG A 99 -12.03 2.44 -7.30
CA ARG A 99 -12.51 3.08 -8.53
C ARG A 99 -14.02 3.08 -8.64
N ARG A 100 -14.68 2.10 -8.02
CA ARG A 100 -16.16 2.05 -7.92
C ARG A 100 -16.72 2.99 -6.85
N GLY A 101 -15.88 3.75 -6.17
CA GLY A 101 -16.29 4.72 -5.16
C GLY A 101 -16.29 4.21 -3.73
N ARG A 102 -15.77 3.01 -3.45
CA ARG A 102 -15.66 2.51 -2.09
C ARG A 102 -14.49 3.18 -1.37
N SER A 103 -14.61 3.34 -0.04
CA SER A 103 -13.49 3.77 0.78
C SER A 103 -12.44 2.66 0.87
N GLY A 104 -11.22 3.00 1.31
CA GLY A 104 -10.17 2.01 1.53
C GLY A 104 -10.58 0.94 2.54
N SER A 105 -11.22 1.36 3.63
CA SER A 105 -11.69 0.43 4.66
C SER A 105 -12.76 -0.52 4.14
N GLU A 106 -13.71 -0.01 3.36
CA GLU A 106 -14.74 -0.84 2.71
C GLU A 106 -14.13 -1.83 1.73
N ALA A 107 -13.16 -1.38 0.92
CA ALA A 107 -12.47 -2.23 -0.04
C ALA A 107 -11.72 -3.38 0.66
N LEU A 108 -10.99 -3.09 1.74
CA LEU A 108 -10.32 -4.14 2.53
C LEU A 108 -11.31 -5.13 3.13
N ALA A 109 -12.42 -4.65 3.67
CA ALA A 109 -13.44 -5.52 4.24
C ALA A 109 -14.03 -6.49 3.20
N ARG A 110 -14.18 -6.03 1.96
CA ARG A 110 -14.69 -6.89 0.87
C ARG A 110 -13.66 -7.92 0.42
N LEU A 111 -12.38 -7.56 0.43
CA LEU A 111 -11.30 -8.47 0.00
C LEU A 111 -10.89 -9.46 1.10
N TYR A 112 -11.13 -9.10 2.34
CA TYR A 112 -10.79 -9.91 3.52
C TYR A 112 -12.01 -10.01 4.44
N PRO A 113 -13.08 -10.70 4.02
CA PRO A 113 -14.34 -10.72 4.77
C PRO A 113 -14.24 -11.41 6.14
N ASP A 114 -13.23 -12.26 6.32
CA ASP A 114 -13.04 -13.04 7.55
C ASP A 114 -11.99 -12.41 8.48
N ALA A 115 -11.49 -11.23 8.16
CA ALA A 115 -10.45 -10.56 8.96
C ALA A 115 -10.92 -9.17 9.40
N SER A 116 -10.58 -8.79 10.63
CA SER A 116 -10.79 -7.43 11.10
C SER A 116 -9.72 -6.49 10.54
N PRO A 117 -9.96 -5.16 10.52
CA PRO A 117 -8.92 -4.20 10.13
C PRO A 117 -7.64 -4.34 10.95
N ALA A 118 -7.76 -4.62 12.25
CA ALA A 118 -6.61 -4.82 13.12
C ALA A 118 -5.81 -6.07 12.74
N GLN A 119 -6.48 -7.15 12.33
CA GLN A 119 -5.81 -8.37 11.87
C GLN A 119 -5.04 -8.13 10.58
N ILE A 120 -5.63 -7.42 9.63
CA ILE A 120 -4.98 -7.09 8.37
C ILE A 120 -3.75 -6.23 8.63
N ASP A 121 -3.87 -5.21 9.47
CA ASP A 121 -2.76 -4.33 9.84
C ASP A 121 -1.64 -5.12 10.55
N GLY A 122 -1.98 -6.02 11.44
CA GLY A 122 -1.03 -6.91 12.12
C GLY A 122 -0.28 -7.80 11.14
N GLU A 123 -0.97 -8.40 10.18
CA GLU A 123 -0.36 -9.22 9.13
C GLU A 123 0.58 -8.39 8.25
N PHE A 124 0.16 -7.18 7.89
CA PHE A 124 1.00 -6.25 7.12
C PHE A 124 2.30 -5.94 7.85
N ARG A 125 2.23 -5.58 9.12
CA ARG A 125 3.41 -5.26 9.95
C ARG A 125 4.34 -6.44 10.07
N ALA A 126 3.82 -7.62 10.37
CA ALA A 126 4.60 -8.85 10.46
C ALA A 126 5.30 -9.16 9.13
N TRP A 127 4.59 -9.00 8.02
CA TRP A 127 5.14 -9.23 6.69
C TRP A 127 6.29 -8.25 6.38
N VAL A 128 6.10 -6.96 6.67
CA VAL A 128 7.15 -5.94 6.46
C VAL A 128 8.41 -6.27 7.25
N LEU A 129 8.28 -6.71 8.50
CA LEU A 129 9.43 -7.02 9.34
C LEU A 129 10.25 -8.22 8.84
N GLN A 130 9.68 -9.07 8.00
CA GLN A 130 10.38 -10.22 7.39
C GLN A 130 11.12 -9.85 6.10
N LEU A 131 10.84 -8.69 5.52
CA LEU A 131 11.48 -8.27 4.27
C LEU A 131 12.95 -7.89 4.48
N ARG A 132 13.73 -8.04 3.40
CA ARG A 132 15.15 -7.70 3.40
C ARG A 132 15.52 -6.86 2.18
#